data_6ffa5e63082385fa970dab3d575824a8
#
_entry.id   6ffa5e63082385fa970dab3d575824a8
#
_cell.length_a   1.000
_cell.length_b   1.000
_cell.length_c   1.000
_cell.angle_alpha   90.00
_cell.angle_beta   90.00
_cell.angle_gamma   90.00
#
_symmetry.space_group_name_H-M   'P 1'
#
loop_
_entity.id
_entity.type
_entity.pdbx_description
1 polymer ?
#
loop_
_entity_poly.entity_id
_entity_poly.type
_entity_poly.pdbx_seq_one_letter_code
_entity_poly.pdbx_strand_id
1 'polypeptide(L)'
;MASVAEQLASNISFSAFKNATELKKRIWFTLLALLVYRLGTYLPLPGINIDTLRQIFEQNQSGIIGIFNMFAGGAVGRMAILSLGIMPYITSSIIIQLVVPVVPKLNYLKKEGGEQGRRQINQYTRYGTVFLATIQAWGIAVGLEGASGVVIDPGLFFKVSAVITLVGGTIFLMWLGEQITSRGLGNGISLLIFAGIIAELPAALFGTLQLGRQGALSGALIIGLVFLVIIILTFVVFMERAQRRLIVQYPKRQVGNKMFGGDNSHLPLKLNTAGVIPPIFASSLLLMPITIANFSTGEGQGWLNTVTAMLGRGQTLYMLLYAGLIVFFCYFYTAIVFNPSDTADNLKKQGGFIPGIRPGEKTAEYIDFILSRLTVVGATYLVLVCLLPEFLISRYAVPFYFGGTSILIIVNVAMDTMTQFQGYLFAHQYEGLLKKS
;
A
#
# COMPACT_ATOMS: atom_id res chain seq x y z
N MET A 1 17.00 -30.15 -0.17
CA MET A 1 15.93 -30.70 0.68
C MET A 1 14.97 -29.57 0.97
N ALA A 2 13.70 -29.74 0.61
CA ALA A 2 12.66 -28.78 0.97
C ALA A 2 12.61 -28.68 2.50
N SER A 3 12.52 -27.48 3.04
CA SER A 3 12.43 -27.29 4.49
C SER A 3 11.19 -28.00 5.03
N VAL A 4 11.24 -28.47 6.28
CA VAL A 4 10.08 -29.10 6.95
C VAL A 4 8.83 -28.22 6.83
N ALA A 5 9.01 -26.89 6.80
CA ALA A 5 7.95 -25.92 6.57
C ALA A 5 7.35 -26.01 5.14
N GLU A 6 8.14 -26.31 4.11
CA GLU A 6 7.64 -26.47 2.73
C GLU A 6 6.89 -27.82 2.57
N GLN A 7 7.35 -28.87 3.25
CA GLN A 7 6.64 -30.16 3.28
C GLN A 7 5.33 -30.09 4.08
N LEU A 8 5.30 -29.32 5.18
CA LEU A 8 4.07 -29.03 5.92
C LEU A 8 3.11 -28.14 5.14
N ALA A 9 3.62 -27.17 4.37
CA ALA A 9 2.80 -26.32 3.51
C ALA A 9 2.13 -27.09 2.36
N SER A 10 2.80 -28.13 1.81
CA SER A 10 2.21 -29.01 0.78
C SER A 10 1.09 -29.91 1.32
N ASN A 11 1.07 -30.16 2.63
CA ASN A 11 0.07 -30.98 3.31
C ASN A 11 -1.06 -30.20 3.98
N ILE A 12 -1.28 -28.93 3.58
CA ILE A 12 -2.44 -28.16 4.05
C ILE A 12 -3.71 -28.81 3.48
N SER A 13 -4.22 -29.77 4.24
CA SER A 13 -5.47 -30.45 3.88
C SER A 13 -6.65 -29.49 4.13
N PHE A 14 -7.58 -29.45 3.19
CA PHE A 14 -8.86 -28.71 3.29
C PHE A 14 -9.62 -29.06 4.59
N SER A 15 -9.33 -30.22 5.19
CA SER A 15 -9.87 -30.68 6.47
C SER A 15 -9.37 -29.85 7.66
N ALA A 16 -8.14 -29.33 7.65
CA ALA A 16 -7.62 -28.46 8.70
C ALA A 16 -8.35 -27.11 8.73
N PHE A 17 -8.70 -26.58 7.56
CA PHE A 17 -9.52 -25.36 7.45
C PHE A 17 -10.93 -25.56 8.00
N LYS A 18 -11.53 -26.75 7.81
CA LYS A 18 -12.88 -27.06 8.30
C LYS A 18 -12.98 -26.97 9.83
N ASN A 19 -11.91 -27.26 10.55
CA ASN A 19 -11.88 -27.31 12.02
C ASN A 19 -11.39 -26.00 12.67
N ALA A 20 -10.81 -25.06 11.91
CA ALA A 20 -10.28 -23.79 12.40
C ALA A 20 -11.39 -22.74 12.59
N THR A 21 -12.15 -22.83 13.67
CA THR A 21 -13.30 -21.92 13.95
C THR A 21 -12.90 -20.47 14.12
N GLU A 22 -11.76 -20.19 14.76
CA GLU A 22 -11.24 -18.84 14.95
C GLU A 22 -10.85 -18.19 13.63
N LEU A 23 -10.15 -18.91 12.75
CA LEU A 23 -9.77 -18.44 11.44
C LEU A 23 -10.99 -18.10 10.57
N LYS A 24 -12.05 -18.94 10.63
CA LYS A 24 -13.31 -18.65 9.94
C LYS A 24 -13.97 -17.38 10.44
N LYS A 25 -14.01 -17.14 11.76
CA LYS A 25 -14.55 -15.90 12.33
C LYS A 25 -13.79 -14.68 11.83
N ARG A 26 -12.45 -14.73 11.77
CA ARG A 26 -11.60 -13.66 11.27
C ARG A 26 -11.84 -13.38 9.78
N ILE A 27 -11.95 -14.42 8.96
CA ILE A 27 -12.25 -14.28 7.53
C ILE A 27 -13.63 -13.67 7.32
N TRP A 28 -14.66 -14.18 7.99
CA TRP A 28 -16.02 -13.64 7.89
C TRP A 28 -16.09 -12.18 8.34
N PHE A 29 -15.39 -11.83 9.43
CA PHE A 29 -15.30 -10.45 9.88
C PHE A 29 -14.67 -9.55 8.82
N THR A 30 -13.55 -9.99 8.21
CA THR A 30 -12.87 -9.25 7.16
C THR A 30 -13.77 -9.04 5.93
N LEU A 31 -14.44 -10.10 5.46
CA LEU A 31 -15.35 -10.02 4.31
C LEU A 31 -16.54 -9.09 4.59
N LEU A 32 -17.11 -9.17 5.79
CA LEU A 32 -18.21 -8.31 6.21
C LEU A 32 -17.79 -6.84 6.29
N ALA A 33 -16.62 -6.56 6.83
CA ALA A 33 -16.05 -5.22 6.88
C ALA A 33 -15.78 -4.65 5.48
N LEU A 34 -15.26 -5.46 4.55
CA LEU A 34 -15.06 -5.05 3.15
C LEU A 34 -16.40 -4.80 2.43
N LEU A 35 -17.44 -5.58 2.75
CA LEU A 35 -18.78 -5.35 2.24
C LEU A 35 -19.36 -4.02 2.73
N VAL A 36 -19.21 -3.71 4.02
CA VAL A 36 -19.60 -2.41 4.60
C VAL A 36 -18.85 -1.26 3.93
N TYR A 37 -17.54 -1.40 3.72
CA TYR A 37 -16.76 -0.45 2.94
C TYR A 37 -17.35 -0.24 1.55
N ARG A 38 -17.64 -1.32 0.84
CA ARG A 38 -18.18 -1.25 -0.52
C ARG A 38 -19.55 -0.57 -0.58
N LEU A 39 -20.44 -0.85 0.36
CA LEU A 39 -21.72 -0.16 0.48
C LEU A 39 -21.53 1.36 0.68
N GLY A 40 -20.59 1.76 1.54
CA GLY A 40 -20.28 3.17 1.77
C GLY A 40 -19.77 3.92 0.54
N THR A 41 -19.15 3.23 -0.43
CA THR A 41 -18.71 3.85 -1.70
C THR A 41 -19.84 4.15 -2.67
N TYR A 42 -21.08 3.71 -2.39
CA TYR A 42 -22.26 3.99 -3.19
C TYR A 42 -23.20 5.04 -2.57
N LEU A 43 -22.97 5.42 -1.31
CA LEU A 43 -23.78 6.43 -0.64
C LEU A 43 -23.32 7.83 -1.08
N PRO A 44 -24.12 8.58 -1.86
CA PRO A 44 -23.71 9.89 -2.35
C PRO A 44 -23.66 10.94 -1.24
N LEU A 45 -22.87 11.98 -1.45
CA LEU A 45 -22.82 13.15 -0.58
C LEU A 45 -24.15 13.92 -0.69
N PRO A 46 -24.76 14.34 0.41
CA PRO A 46 -26.00 15.11 0.38
C PRO A 46 -25.81 16.46 -0.32
N GLY A 47 -26.81 16.90 -1.09
CA GLY A 47 -26.82 18.20 -1.77
C GLY A 47 -26.11 18.22 -3.13
N ILE A 48 -25.81 17.07 -3.72
CA ILE A 48 -25.15 16.95 -5.03
C ILE A 48 -26.10 16.35 -6.06
N ASN A 49 -26.05 16.89 -7.29
CA ASN A 49 -26.69 16.31 -8.47
C ASN A 49 -25.75 15.27 -9.09
N ILE A 50 -26.09 13.98 -8.92
CA ILE A 50 -25.28 12.85 -9.34
C ILE A 50 -25.14 12.77 -10.87
N ASP A 51 -26.22 13.12 -11.61
CA ASP A 51 -26.22 13.01 -13.07
C ASP A 51 -25.27 14.02 -13.73
N THR A 52 -25.31 15.26 -13.28
CA THR A 52 -24.39 16.32 -13.74
C THR A 52 -22.95 16.01 -13.38
N LEU A 53 -22.72 15.55 -12.15
CA LEU A 53 -21.39 15.16 -11.71
C LEU A 53 -20.81 14.02 -12.57
N ARG A 54 -21.62 13.02 -12.87
CA ARG A 54 -21.21 11.87 -13.70
C ARG A 54 -20.80 12.30 -15.10
N GLN A 55 -21.52 13.21 -15.72
CA GLN A 55 -21.18 13.74 -17.05
C GLN A 55 -19.83 14.49 -17.03
N ILE A 56 -19.61 15.33 -16.02
CA ILE A 56 -18.33 16.04 -15.86
C ILE A 56 -17.17 15.07 -15.60
N PHE A 57 -17.43 14.04 -14.79
CA PHE A 57 -16.43 13.05 -14.45
C PHE A 57 -16.03 12.18 -15.66
N GLU A 58 -17.00 11.76 -16.48
CA GLU A 58 -16.77 10.98 -17.71
C GLU A 58 -15.91 11.73 -18.71
N GLN A 59 -16.04 13.06 -18.79
CA GLN A 59 -15.21 13.91 -19.65
C GLN A 59 -13.75 14.06 -19.15
N ASN A 60 -13.52 13.93 -17.83
CA ASN A 60 -12.22 14.16 -17.18
C ASN A 60 -11.56 12.89 -16.65
N GLN A 61 -12.04 11.70 -17.01
CA GLN A 61 -11.56 10.40 -16.50
C GLN A 61 -10.09 10.10 -16.78
N SER A 62 -9.53 10.63 -17.86
CA SER A 62 -8.15 10.36 -18.31
C SER A 62 -7.07 11.06 -17.47
N GLY A 63 -7.45 11.89 -16.48
CA GLY A 63 -6.54 12.66 -15.66
C GLY A 63 -6.20 12.00 -14.31
N ILE A 64 -5.60 12.82 -13.45
CA ILE A 64 -5.19 12.46 -12.08
C ILE A 64 -6.39 12.07 -11.21
N ILE A 65 -7.58 12.65 -11.49
CA ILE A 65 -8.85 12.33 -10.84
C ILE A 65 -9.18 10.83 -11.00
N GLY A 66 -8.83 10.22 -12.14
CA GLY A 66 -9.00 8.79 -12.36
C GLY A 66 -8.16 7.92 -11.43
N ILE A 67 -6.92 8.33 -11.12
CA ILE A 67 -6.07 7.62 -10.14
C ILE A 67 -6.69 7.70 -8.74
N PHE A 68 -7.13 8.89 -8.35
CA PHE A 68 -7.77 9.10 -7.05
C PHE A 68 -9.04 8.26 -6.92
N ASN A 69 -9.84 8.21 -7.99
CA ASN A 69 -11.05 7.39 -8.06
C ASN A 69 -10.76 5.89 -7.90
N MET A 70 -9.68 5.42 -8.50
CA MET A 70 -9.27 4.01 -8.41
C MET A 70 -8.88 3.63 -6.97
N PHE A 71 -8.09 4.45 -6.27
CA PHE A 71 -7.73 4.20 -4.87
C PHE A 71 -8.94 4.30 -3.93
N ALA A 72 -9.92 5.13 -4.26
CA ALA A 72 -11.17 5.27 -3.52
C ALA A 72 -12.24 4.23 -3.94
N GLY A 73 -11.93 3.30 -4.85
CA GLY A 73 -12.87 2.25 -5.29
C GLY A 73 -14.09 2.77 -6.04
N GLY A 74 -13.90 3.81 -6.87
CA GLY A 74 -14.98 4.45 -7.64
C GLY A 74 -15.83 5.45 -6.84
N ALA A 75 -15.48 5.71 -5.57
CA ALA A 75 -16.23 6.61 -4.71
C ALA A 75 -16.13 8.08 -5.14
N VAL A 76 -15.01 8.49 -5.74
CA VAL A 76 -14.79 9.88 -6.21
C VAL A 76 -15.70 10.19 -7.39
N GLY A 77 -15.81 9.31 -8.36
CA GLY A 77 -16.65 9.50 -9.54
C GLY A 77 -18.14 9.57 -9.21
N ARG A 78 -18.56 9.04 -8.06
CA ARG A 78 -19.93 9.10 -7.54
C ARG A 78 -20.10 10.13 -6.44
N MET A 79 -19.01 10.81 -6.06
CA MET A 79 -18.91 11.67 -4.90
C MET A 79 -19.61 11.08 -3.67
N ALA A 80 -19.20 9.87 -3.32
CA ALA A 80 -19.72 9.18 -2.17
C ALA A 80 -19.16 9.77 -0.85
N ILE A 81 -19.81 9.45 0.27
CA ILE A 81 -19.34 9.85 1.61
C ILE A 81 -17.92 9.37 1.92
N LEU A 82 -17.45 8.30 1.25
CA LEU A 82 -16.10 7.74 1.37
C LEU A 82 -15.16 8.19 0.24
N SER A 83 -15.48 9.28 -0.48
CA SER A 83 -14.69 9.70 -1.67
C SER A 83 -13.25 10.12 -1.34
N LEU A 84 -12.98 10.69 -0.16
CA LEU A 84 -11.61 10.92 0.31
C LEU A 84 -10.81 9.62 0.50
N GLY A 85 -11.50 8.49 0.67
CA GLY A 85 -10.89 7.20 0.92
C GLY A 85 -9.99 7.21 2.15
N ILE A 86 -8.93 6.40 2.08
CA ILE A 86 -7.92 6.28 3.16
C ILE A 86 -6.68 7.15 2.90
N MET A 87 -6.67 7.94 1.79
CA MET A 87 -5.52 8.74 1.37
C MET A 87 -5.05 9.75 2.44
N PRO A 88 -5.92 10.50 3.15
CA PRO A 88 -5.49 11.43 4.20
C PRO A 88 -4.73 10.71 5.32
N TYR A 89 -5.13 9.48 5.66
CA TYR A 89 -4.45 8.66 6.65
C TYR A 89 -3.06 8.21 6.16
N ILE A 90 -2.95 7.78 4.90
CA ILE A 90 -1.66 7.38 4.33
C ILE A 90 -0.71 8.57 4.35
N THR A 91 -1.14 9.73 3.87
CA THR A 91 -0.33 10.96 3.85
C THR A 91 0.10 11.38 5.26
N SER A 92 -0.82 11.36 6.24
CA SER A 92 -0.49 11.64 7.64
C SER A 92 0.53 10.64 8.20
N SER A 93 0.34 9.35 7.93
CA SER A 93 1.27 8.30 8.36
C SER A 93 2.68 8.50 7.77
N ILE A 94 2.77 8.90 6.50
CA ILE A 94 4.03 9.25 5.84
C ILE A 94 4.71 10.41 6.56
N ILE A 95 3.98 11.51 6.78
CA ILE A 95 4.51 12.72 7.44
C ILE A 95 5.05 12.37 8.83
N ILE A 96 4.28 11.62 9.61
CA ILE A 96 4.71 11.21 10.95
C ILE A 96 5.93 10.29 10.89
N GLN A 97 5.99 9.33 9.95
CA GLN A 97 7.16 8.46 9.79
C GLN A 97 8.43 9.23 9.37
N LEU A 98 8.29 10.29 8.58
CA LEU A 98 9.40 11.19 8.22
C LEU A 98 9.86 12.05 9.40
N VAL A 99 8.92 12.50 10.24
CA VAL A 99 9.20 13.40 11.35
C VAL A 99 9.77 12.65 12.57
N VAL A 100 9.36 11.41 12.81
CA VAL A 100 9.80 10.60 13.96
C VAL A 100 11.34 10.50 14.08
N PRO A 101 12.12 10.19 13.02
CA PRO A 101 13.58 10.15 13.11
C PRO A 101 14.23 11.50 13.34
N VAL A 102 13.61 12.59 12.86
CA VAL A 102 14.16 13.96 12.92
C VAL A 102 13.93 14.60 14.29
N VAL A 103 12.79 14.33 14.93
CA VAL A 103 12.45 14.92 16.23
C VAL A 103 12.90 13.99 17.36
N PRO A 104 13.90 14.43 18.21
CA PRO A 104 14.48 13.59 19.25
C PRO A 104 13.43 12.99 20.22
N LYS A 105 12.43 13.77 20.59
CA LYS A 105 11.35 13.34 21.49
C LYS A 105 10.51 12.19 20.89
N LEU A 106 10.20 12.25 19.61
CA LEU A 106 9.44 11.21 18.92
C LEU A 106 10.29 9.97 18.66
N ASN A 107 11.59 10.16 18.38
CA ASN A 107 12.54 9.06 18.22
C ASN A 107 12.71 8.28 19.53
N TYR A 108 12.82 8.99 20.67
CA TYR A 108 12.82 8.38 22.00
C TYR A 108 11.56 7.56 22.26
N LEU A 109 10.37 8.11 21.98
CA LEU A 109 9.10 7.39 22.09
C LEU A 109 9.05 6.13 21.24
N LYS A 110 9.62 6.17 20.02
CA LYS A 110 9.69 5.00 19.14
C LYS A 110 10.62 3.90 19.67
N LYS A 111 11.79 4.28 20.20
CA LYS A 111 12.84 3.34 20.64
C LYS A 111 12.63 2.80 22.05
N GLU A 112 12.31 3.67 22.98
CA GLU A 112 12.26 3.35 24.41
C GLU A 112 10.85 3.35 25.01
N GLY A 113 9.88 4.00 24.33
CA GLY A 113 8.48 4.10 24.80
C GLY A 113 7.65 2.82 24.69
N GLY A 114 8.18 1.74 24.11
CA GLY A 114 7.51 0.45 23.99
C GLY A 114 6.11 0.57 23.36
N GLU A 115 5.10 -0.11 23.94
CA GLU A 115 3.71 -0.05 23.46
C GLU A 115 3.06 1.33 23.64
N GLN A 116 3.37 2.02 24.74
CA GLN A 116 2.83 3.35 25.01
C GLN A 116 3.33 4.38 23.99
N GLY A 117 4.63 4.33 23.65
CA GLY A 117 5.20 5.19 22.64
C GLY A 117 4.58 4.96 21.24
N ARG A 118 4.35 3.69 20.87
CA ARG A 118 3.65 3.35 19.62
C ARG A 118 2.21 3.88 19.60
N ARG A 119 1.48 3.76 20.71
CA ARG A 119 0.11 4.30 20.82
C ARG A 119 0.09 5.81 20.65
N GLN A 120 1.05 6.54 21.24
CA GLN A 120 1.14 8.00 21.08
C GLN A 120 1.47 8.40 19.63
N ILE A 121 2.40 7.73 18.97
CA ILE A 121 2.71 7.97 17.54
C ILE A 121 1.47 7.73 16.67
N ASN A 122 0.72 6.66 16.94
CA ASN A 122 -0.54 6.38 16.23
C ASN A 122 -1.61 7.45 16.49
N GLN A 123 -1.68 8.02 17.69
CA GLN A 123 -2.58 9.15 17.99
C GLN A 123 -2.20 10.39 17.18
N TYR A 124 -0.91 10.74 17.08
CA TYR A 124 -0.47 11.84 16.22
C TYR A 124 -0.84 11.62 14.75
N THR A 125 -0.70 10.38 14.27
CA THR A 125 -1.14 10.02 12.91
C THR A 125 -2.64 10.25 12.73
N ARG A 126 -3.47 9.86 13.70
CA ARG A 126 -4.93 10.09 13.65
C ARG A 126 -5.28 11.57 13.64
N TYR A 127 -4.66 12.38 14.49
CA TYR A 127 -4.88 13.85 14.51
C TYR A 127 -4.44 14.49 13.19
N GLY A 128 -3.28 14.12 12.67
CA GLY A 128 -2.81 14.55 11.36
C GLY A 128 -3.77 14.14 10.22
N THR A 129 -4.36 12.94 10.31
CA THR A 129 -5.37 12.48 9.35
C THR A 129 -6.61 13.36 9.36
N VAL A 130 -7.15 13.70 10.53
CA VAL A 130 -8.33 14.56 10.65
C VAL A 130 -8.03 15.95 10.09
N PHE A 131 -6.87 16.51 10.41
CA PHE A 131 -6.44 17.81 9.92
C PHE A 131 -6.32 17.83 8.38
N LEU A 132 -5.62 16.87 7.81
CA LEU A 132 -5.46 16.76 6.35
C LEU A 132 -6.78 16.48 5.65
N ALA A 133 -7.61 15.59 6.21
CA ALA A 133 -8.94 15.29 5.67
C ALA A 133 -9.83 16.54 5.65
N THR A 134 -9.77 17.39 6.68
CA THR A 134 -10.54 18.63 6.75
C THR A 134 -10.12 19.62 5.65
N ILE A 135 -8.81 19.79 5.44
CA ILE A 135 -8.30 20.67 4.37
C ILE A 135 -8.72 20.13 2.99
N GLN A 136 -8.55 18.83 2.76
CA GLN A 136 -8.92 18.21 1.47
C GLN A 136 -10.43 18.25 1.24
N ALA A 137 -11.23 17.96 2.26
CA ALA A 137 -12.69 18.02 2.18
C ALA A 137 -13.19 19.44 1.86
N TRP A 138 -12.60 20.45 2.52
CA TRP A 138 -12.93 21.85 2.26
C TRP A 138 -12.64 22.22 0.79
N GLY A 139 -11.47 21.84 0.31
CA GLY A 139 -11.12 22.09 -1.06
C GLY A 139 -12.02 21.39 -2.07
N ILE A 140 -12.38 20.11 -1.82
CA ILE A 140 -13.36 19.40 -2.66
C ILE A 140 -14.72 20.14 -2.65
N ALA A 141 -15.20 20.56 -1.48
CA ALA A 141 -16.47 21.28 -1.37
C ALA A 141 -16.47 22.60 -2.16
N VAL A 142 -15.37 23.38 -2.11
CA VAL A 142 -15.19 24.59 -2.92
C VAL A 142 -15.13 24.27 -4.41
N GLY A 143 -14.39 23.22 -4.80
CA GLY A 143 -14.29 22.78 -6.19
C GLY A 143 -15.62 22.33 -6.77
N LEU A 144 -16.45 21.63 -6.00
CA LEU A 144 -17.79 21.19 -6.42
C LEU A 144 -18.75 22.38 -6.60
N GLU A 145 -18.67 23.38 -5.73
CA GLU A 145 -19.50 24.59 -5.84
C GLU A 145 -19.11 25.42 -7.08
N GLY A 146 -17.81 25.43 -7.45
CA GLY A 146 -17.32 26.07 -8.67
C GLY A 146 -17.80 25.40 -9.96
N ALA A 147 -18.21 24.14 -9.89
CA ALA A 147 -18.74 23.40 -11.04
C ALA A 147 -20.26 23.67 -11.18
N SER A 148 -20.64 24.37 -12.25
CA SER A 148 -22.02 24.77 -12.49
C SER A 148 -22.98 23.58 -12.54
N GLY A 149 -24.04 23.60 -11.71
CA GLY A 149 -25.13 22.59 -11.73
C GLY A 149 -24.82 21.30 -10.97
N VAL A 150 -23.66 21.16 -10.31
CA VAL A 150 -23.32 20.00 -9.49
C VAL A 150 -23.91 20.10 -8.10
N VAL A 151 -23.91 21.28 -7.51
CA VAL A 151 -24.47 21.55 -6.17
C VAL A 151 -25.89 22.07 -6.35
N ILE A 152 -26.84 21.48 -5.61
CA ILE A 152 -28.27 21.88 -5.68
C ILE A 152 -28.44 23.26 -5.03
N ASP A 153 -27.94 23.44 -3.80
CA ASP A 153 -28.02 24.69 -3.06
C ASP A 153 -26.60 25.14 -2.68
N PRO A 154 -25.94 25.98 -3.50
CA PRO A 154 -24.59 26.48 -3.18
C PRO A 154 -24.62 27.42 -1.96
N GLY A 155 -23.65 27.27 -1.07
CA GLY A 155 -23.51 28.10 0.11
C GLY A 155 -22.68 27.50 1.22
N LEU A 156 -22.54 28.28 2.33
CA LEU A 156 -21.75 27.86 3.48
C LEU A 156 -22.28 26.54 4.10
N PHE A 157 -23.60 26.37 4.11
CA PHE A 157 -24.23 25.17 4.65
C PHE A 157 -23.79 23.91 3.90
N PHE A 158 -23.80 23.95 2.57
CA PHE A 158 -23.29 22.84 1.76
C PHE A 158 -21.81 22.54 2.06
N LYS A 159 -20.94 23.57 2.12
CA LYS A 159 -19.50 23.39 2.41
C LYS A 159 -19.29 22.71 3.75
N VAL A 160 -19.94 23.20 4.81
CA VAL A 160 -19.81 22.63 6.15
C VAL A 160 -20.34 21.19 6.21
N SER A 161 -21.53 20.95 5.63
CA SER A 161 -22.13 19.61 5.56
C SER A 161 -21.23 18.62 4.80
N ALA A 162 -20.70 19.02 3.65
CA ALA A 162 -19.79 18.23 2.85
C ALA A 162 -18.49 17.90 3.62
N VAL A 163 -17.88 18.89 4.29
CA VAL A 163 -16.66 18.67 5.08
C VAL A 163 -16.91 17.69 6.22
N ILE A 164 -17.98 17.89 6.99
CA ILE A 164 -18.31 16.98 8.11
C ILE A 164 -18.52 15.55 7.61
N THR A 165 -19.25 15.40 6.50
CA THR A 165 -19.55 14.08 5.93
C THR A 165 -18.30 13.39 5.40
N LEU A 166 -17.44 14.08 4.65
CA LEU A 166 -16.22 13.53 4.09
C LEU A 166 -15.17 13.19 5.15
N VAL A 167 -15.00 14.06 6.15
CA VAL A 167 -14.10 13.81 7.29
C VAL A 167 -14.63 12.64 8.12
N GLY A 168 -15.93 12.60 8.38
CA GLY A 168 -16.58 11.48 9.06
C GLY A 168 -16.37 10.16 8.32
N GLY A 169 -16.49 10.15 6.99
CA GLY A 169 -16.19 9.00 6.13
C GLY A 169 -14.75 8.54 6.27
N THR A 170 -13.78 9.45 6.27
CA THR A 170 -12.35 9.12 6.44
C THR A 170 -12.05 8.54 7.83
N ILE A 171 -12.63 9.13 8.89
CA ILE A 171 -12.48 8.61 10.26
C ILE A 171 -13.09 7.21 10.37
N PHE A 172 -14.25 7.00 9.75
CA PHE A 172 -14.90 5.69 9.72
C PHE A 172 -14.02 4.65 9.01
N LEU A 173 -13.42 4.99 7.86
CA LEU A 173 -12.51 4.08 7.15
C LEU A 173 -11.24 3.77 7.94
N MET A 174 -10.66 4.75 8.62
CA MET A 174 -9.53 4.56 9.52
C MET A 174 -9.90 3.57 10.64
N TRP A 175 -11.02 3.80 11.32
CA TRP A 175 -11.53 2.90 12.35
C TRP A 175 -11.81 1.49 11.82
N LEU A 176 -12.44 1.38 10.64
CA LEU A 176 -12.72 0.10 10.01
C LEU A 176 -11.44 -0.68 9.69
N GLY A 177 -10.41 0.01 9.14
CA GLY A 177 -9.10 -0.58 8.89
C GLY A 177 -8.41 -1.09 10.16
N GLU A 178 -8.51 -0.35 11.27
CA GLU A 178 -8.00 -0.79 12.57
C GLU A 178 -8.76 -2.00 13.12
N GLN A 179 -10.10 -2.05 12.95
CA GLN A 179 -10.89 -3.22 13.34
C GLN A 179 -10.54 -4.46 12.52
N ILE A 180 -10.34 -4.32 11.21
CA ILE A 180 -9.88 -5.43 10.36
C ILE A 180 -8.50 -5.93 10.83
N THR A 181 -7.57 -5.03 11.12
CA THR A 181 -6.22 -5.40 11.59
C THR A 181 -6.25 -6.12 12.93
N SER A 182 -7.12 -5.71 13.86
CA SER A 182 -7.20 -6.29 15.21
C SER A 182 -8.01 -7.59 15.29
N ARG A 183 -9.12 -7.66 14.57
CA ARG A 183 -10.10 -8.77 14.66
C ARG A 183 -10.20 -9.63 13.41
N GLY A 184 -9.69 -9.12 12.29
CA GLY A 184 -9.72 -9.79 10.99
C GLY A 184 -8.45 -10.53 10.65
N LEU A 185 -8.20 -10.64 9.35
CA LEU A 185 -7.02 -11.23 8.72
C LEU A 185 -6.32 -10.16 7.87
N GLY A 186 -5.01 -10.05 7.99
CA GLY A 186 -4.23 -9.09 7.19
C GLY A 186 -4.16 -7.69 7.80
N ASN A 187 -3.48 -6.78 7.07
CA ASN A 187 -3.45 -5.36 7.39
C ASN A 187 -4.71 -4.70 6.84
N GLY A 188 -5.61 -4.22 7.72
CA GLY A 188 -6.92 -3.70 7.33
C GLY A 188 -6.84 -2.50 6.39
N ILE A 189 -5.87 -1.60 6.57
CA ILE A 189 -5.67 -0.45 5.71
C ILE A 189 -5.30 -0.89 4.28
N SER A 190 -4.34 -1.80 4.18
CA SER A 190 -3.92 -2.36 2.90
C SER A 190 -5.05 -3.13 2.20
N LEU A 191 -5.88 -3.85 2.98
CA LEU A 191 -7.05 -4.57 2.45
C LEU A 191 -8.15 -3.63 1.95
N LEU A 192 -8.36 -2.48 2.57
CA LEU A 192 -9.31 -1.48 2.08
C LEU A 192 -8.85 -0.90 0.73
N ILE A 193 -7.56 -0.58 0.58
CA ILE A 193 -6.98 -0.13 -0.69
C ILE A 193 -7.10 -1.22 -1.76
N PHE A 194 -6.76 -2.46 -1.42
CA PHE A 194 -6.88 -3.62 -2.29
C PHE A 194 -8.31 -3.84 -2.77
N ALA A 195 -9.30 -3.77 -1.87
CA ALA A 195 -10.71 -3.90 -2.20
C ALA A 195 -11.19 -2.77 -3.13
N GLY A 196 -10.70 -1.54 -2.93
CA GLY A 196 -10.97 -0.42 -3.83
C GLY A 196 -10.46 -0.69 -5.24
N ILE A 197 -9.21 -1.11 -5.36
CA ILE A 197 -8.58 -1.38 -6.66
C ILE A 197 -9.26 -2.56 -7.39
N ILE A 198 -9.52 -3.67 -6.69
CA ILE A 198 -10.19 -4.84 -7.29
C ILE A 198 -11.61 -4.52 -7.74
N ALA A 199 -12.31 -3.65 -7.04
CA ALA A 199 -13.68 -3.30 -7.38
C ALA A 199 -13.82 -2.57 -8.73
N GLU A 200 -12.79 -1.87 -9.18
CA GLU A 200 -12.73 -1.19 -10.48
C GLU A 200 -12.23 -2.11 -11.63
N LEU A 201 -11.67 -3.28 -11.28
CA LEU A 201 -11.08 -4.23 -12.24
C LEU A 201 -12.10 -4.72 -13.29
N PRO A 202 -13.33 -5.16 -12.92
CA PRO A 202 -14.31 -5.59 -13.91
C PRO A 202 -14.68 -4.48 -14.88
N ALA A 203 -14.88 -3.25 -14.40
CA ALA A 203 -15.22 -2.10 -15.26
C ALA A 203 -14.11 -1.80 -16.27
N ALA A 204 -12.84 -1.87 -15.84
CA ALA A 204 -11.68 -1.68 -16.69
C ALA A 204 -11.59 -2.77 -17.79
N LEU A 205 -11.83 -4.03 -17.43
CA LEU A 205 -11.84 -5.14 -18.38
C LEU A 205 -12.97 -4.98 -19.41
N PHE A 206 -14.18 -4.65 -18.97
CA PHE A 206 -15.30 -4.40 -19.89
C PHE A 206 -15.01 -3.21 -20.81
N GLY A 207 -14.44 -2.12 -20.31
CA GLY A 207 -14.06 -0.96 -21.12
C GLY A 207 -13.02 -1.31 -22.20
N THR A 208 -12.00 -2.09 -21.89
CA THR A 208 -11.00 -2.53 -22.88
C THR A 208 -11.61 -3.44 -23.96
N LEU A 209 -12.49 -4.37 -23.57
CA LEU A 209 -13.20 -5.23 -24.53
C LEU A 209 -14.15 -4.44 -25.43
N GLN A 210 -14.81 -3.41 -24.90
CA GLN A 210 -15.71 -2.54 -25.66
C GLN A 210 -14.93 -1.72 -26.72
N LEU A 211 -13.75 -1.19 -26.39
CA LEU A 211 -12.87 -0.53 -27.34
C LEU A 211 -12.35 -1.46 -28.43
N GLY A 212 -12.11 -2.72 -28.09
CA GLY A 212 -11.81 -3.75 -29.08
C GLY A 212 -12.97 -4.01 -30.03
N ARG A 213 -14.23 -4.05 -29.54
CA ARG A 213 -15.43 -4.20 -30.38
C ARG A 213 -15.71 -3.00 -31.28
N GLN A 214 -15.34 -1.81 -30.84
CA GLN A 214 -15.44 -0.55 -31.62
C GLN A 214 -14.33 -0.40 -32.67
N GLY A 215 -13.36 -1.32 -32.72
CA GLY A 215 -12.24 -1.27 -33.66
C GLY A 215 -11.12 -0.27 -33.28
N ALA A 216 -11.24 0.39 -32.12
CA ALA A 216 -10.23 1.30 -31.61
C ALA A 216 -8.93 0.57 -31.19
N LEU A 217 -9.04 -0.69 -30.78
CA LEU A 217 -7.93 -1.57 -30.43
C LEU A 217 -7.98 -2.83 -31.27
N SER A 218 -6.85 -3.24 -31.85
CA SER A 218 -6.77 -4.52 -32.55
C SER A 218 -6.87 -5.70 -31.57
N GLY A 219 -7.54 -6.80 -32.00
CA GLY A 219 -7.65 -7.99 -31.16
C GLY A 219 -6.29 -8.57 -30.73
N ALA A 220 -5.28 -8.49 -31.59
CA ALA A 220 -3.91 -8.90 -31.28
C ALA A 220 -3.31 -8.04 -30.13
N LEU A 221 -3.61 -6.75 -30.08
CA LEU A 221 -3.15 -5.87 -29.02
C LEU A 221 -3.80 -6.21 -27.67
N ILE A 222 -5.08 -6.56 -27.65
CA ILE A 222 -5.80 -6.99 -26.43
C ILE A 222 -5.17 -8.29 -25.88
N ILE A 223 -4.93 -9.27 -26.75
CA ILE A 223 -4.26 -10.51 -26.35
C ILE A 223 -2.85 -10.23 -25.83
N GLY A 224 -2.08 -9.36 -26.50
CA GLY A 224 -0.76 -8.93 -26.06
C GLY A 224 -0.79 -8.26 -24.67
N LEU A 225 -1.81 -7.42 -24.39
CA LEU A 225 -1.98 -6.80 -23.08
C LEU A 225 -2.27 -7.82 -21.98
N VAL A 226 -3.11 -8.82 -22.23
CA VAL A 226 -3.38 -9.89 -21.26
C VAL A 226 -2.10 -10.67 -20.93
N PHE A 227 -1.33 -11.05 -21.96
CA PHE A 227 -0.02 -11.72 -21.77
C PHE A 227 0.95 -10.82 -20.98
N LEU A 228 1.01 -9.54 -21.29
CA LEU A 228 1.86 -8.59 -20.58
C LEU A 228 1.49 -8.51 -19.09
N VAL A 229 0.19 -8.43 -18.75
CA VAL A 229 -0.27 -8.41 -17.35
C VAL A 229 0.15 -9.68 -16.62
N ILE A 230 0.01 -10.85 -17.24
CA ILE A 230 0.41 -12.14 -16.65
C ILE A 230 1.94 -12.16 -16.42
N ILE A 231 2.74 -11.67 -17.37
CA ILE A 231 4.19 -11.59 -17.23
C ILE A 231 4.57 -10.66 -16.09
N ILE A 232 3.96 -9.46 -16.02
CA ILE A 232 4.22 -8.51 -14.93
C ILE A 232 3.84 -9.11 -13.58
N LEU A 233 2.66 -9.71 -13.46
CA LEU A 233 2.23 -10.36 -12.21
C LEU A 233 3.21 -11.44 -11.77
N THR A 234 3.64 -12.31 -12.69
CA THR A 234 4.61 -13.38 -12.40
C THR A 234 5.95 -12.79 -11.96
N PHE A 235 6.41 -11.74 -12.64
CA PHE A 235 7.66 -11.05 -12.32
C PHE A 235 7.58 -10.37 -10.95
N VAL A 236 6.47 -9.71 -10.63
CA VAL A 236 6.25 -9.05 -9.33
C VAL A 236 6.24 -10.09 -8.20
N VAL A 237 5.51 -11.21 -8.36
CA VAL A 237 5.49 -12.29 -7.37
C VAL A 237 6.88 -12.89 -7.16
N PHE A 238 7.64 -13.08 -8.23
CA PHE A 238 9.02 -13.58 -8.16
C PHE A 238 9.91 -12.61 -7.36
N MET A 239 9.88 -11.33 -7.67
CA MET A 239 10.71 -10.30 -7.01
C MET A 239 10.34 -10.11 -5.53
N GLU A 240 9.06 -10.13 -5.18
CA GLU A 240 8.59 -9.99 -3.80
C GLU A 240 8.92 -11.21 -2.93
N ARG A 241 9.00 -12.41 -3.53
CA ARG A 241 9.43 -13.64 -2.83
C ARG A 241 10.94 -13.81 -2.79
N ALA A 242 11.67 -13.11 -3.63
CA ALA A 242 13.11 -13.23 -3.74
C ALA A 242 13.79 -12.70 -2.47
N GLN A 243 14.67 -13.51 -1.90
CA GLN A 243 15.41 -13.18 -0.68
C GLN A 243 16.84 -13.66 -0.77
N ARG A 244 17.78 -12.86 -0.25
CA ARG A 244 19.16 -13.28 -0.05
C ARG A 244 19.29 -13.90 1.32
N ARG A 245 19.71 -15.15 1.41
CA ARG A 245 19.90 -15.88 2.66
C ARG A 245 21.36 -15.75 3.10
N LEU A 246 21.61 -15.05 4.21
CA LEU A 246 22.95 -14.99 4.83
C LEU A 246 23.10 -16.15 5.81
N ILE A 247 24.18 -16.90 5.71
CA ILE A 247 24.45 -18.01 6.60
C ILE A 247 24.88 -17.47 7.95
N VAL A 248 24.19 -17.87 9.01
CA VAL A 248 24.52 -17.57 10.41
C VAL A 248 24.86 -18.89 11.09
N GLN A 249 26.04 -18.98 11.69
CA GLN A 249 26.48 -20.14 12.44
C GLN A 249 26.37 -19.89 13.93
N TYR A 250 25.88 -20.88 14.65
CA TYR A 250 25.87 -20.89 16.11
C TYR A 250 26.93 -21.86 16.62
N PRO A 251 27.74 -21.48 17.63
CA PRO A 251 28.75 -22.34 18.18
C PRO A 251 28.13 -23.58 18.82
N LYS A 252 28.80 -24.72 18.67
CA LYS A 252 28.41 -25.94 19.37
C LYS A 252 28.52 -25.72 20.87
N ARG A 253 27.45 -26.04 21.62
CA ARG A 253 27.48 -26.02 23.09
C ARG A 253 27.58 -27.43 23.63
N GLN A 254 28.52 -27.64 24.50
CA GLN A 254 28.63 -28.87 25.28
C GLN A 254 27.89 -28.65 26.61
N VAL A 255 26.87 -29.45 26.86
CA VAL A 255 26.16 -29.47 28.16
C VAL A 255 26.34 -30.87 28.73
N GLY A 256 27.24 -31.01 29.70
CA GLY A 256 27.66 -32.29 30.25
C GLY A 256 28.36 -33.15 29.19
N ASN A 257 27.99 -34.42 29.06
CA ASN A 257 28.57 -35.36 28.09
C ASN A 257 27.90 -35.33 26.70
N LYS A 258 26.90 -34.45 26.48
CA LYS A 258 26.18 -34.33 25.19
C LYS A 258 26.62 -33.06 24.45
N MET A 259 27.12 -33.24 23.23
CA MET A 259 27.34 -32.13 22.31
C MET A 259 26.02 -31.80 21.61
N PHE A 260 25.48 -30.63 21.87
CA PHE A 260 24.42 -30.08 21.03
C PHE A 260 25.05 -29.40 19.82
N GLY A 261 24.76 -29.92 18.61
CA GLY A 261 25.28 -29.42 17.35
C GLY A 261 24.90 -27.97 17.13
N GLY A 262 25.83 -27.14 16.70
CA GLY A 262 25.52 -25.79 16.22
C GLY A 262 24.70 -25.91 14.94
N ASP A 263 23.46 -25.41 14.96
CA ASP A 263 22.63 -25.34 13.78
C ASP A 263 23.07 -24.18 12.89
N ASN A 264 23.19 -24.45 11.59
CA ASN A 264 23.35 -23.39 10.60
C ASN A 264 21.97 -22.80 10.31
N SER A 265 21.76 -21.58 10.76
CA SER A 265 20.55 -20.82 10.42
C SER A 265 20.83 -19.85 9.29
N HIS A 266 19.78 -19.32 8.69
CA HIS A 266 19.89 -18.33 7.63
C HIS A 266 19.13 -17.06 8.02
N LEU A 267 19.78 -15.90 7.89
CA LEU A 267 19.13 -14.59 7.98
C LEU A 267 18.57 -14.24 6.59
N PRO A 268 17.23 -14.25 6.40
CA PRO A 268 16.63 -13.90 5.13
C PRO A 268 16.56 -12.37 4.98
N LEU A 269 17.19 -11.82 3.95
CA LEU A 269 17.07 -10.42 3.54
C LEU A 269 16.22 -10.37 2.26
N LYS A 270 15.04 -9.75 2.30
CA LYS A 270 14.20 -9.56 1.10
C LYS A 270 14.91 -8.66 0.09
N LEU A 271 14.78 -8.94 -1.20
CA LEU A 271 15.27 -8.05 -2.26
C LEU A 271 14.58 -6.69 -2.20
N ASN A 272 13.27 -6.69 -2.00
CA ASN A 272 12.47 -5.49 -1.78
C ASN A 272 12.12 -5.38 -0.30
N THR A 273 13.02 -4.81 0.51
CA THR A 273 12.78 -4.59 1.94
C THR A 273 11.75 -3.50 2.18
N ALA A 274 11.67 -2.51 1.27
CA ALA A 274 10.75 -1.39 1.37
C ALA A 274 9.30 -1.76 0.99
N GLY A 275 9.07 -2.87 0.29
CA GLY A 275 7.76 -3.31 -0.16
C GLY A 275 7.12 -2.34 -1.16
N VAL A 276 5.81 -2.17 -1.10
CA VAL A 276 5.04 -1.28 -1.98
C VAL A 276 4.85 0.13 -1.43
N ILE A 277 5.40 0.43 -0.26
CA ILE A 277 5.24 1.72 0.42
C ILE A 277 5.86 2.88 -0.38
N PRO A 278 7.09 2.78 -0.95
CA PRO A 278 7.70 3.85 -1.71
C PRO A 278 6.88 4.35 -2.90
N PRO A 279 6.33 3.52 -3.78
CA PRO A 279 5.44 3.97 -4.85
C PRO A 279 4.17 4.69 -4.37
N ILE A 280 3.57 4.21 -3.26
CA ILE A 280 2.40 4.85 -2.66
C ILE A 280 2.77 6.24 -2.14
N PHE A 281 3.92 6.39 -1.49
CA PHE A 281 4.42 7.66 -0.99
C PHE A 281 4.72 8.63 -2.13
N ALA A 282 5.40 8.17 -3.16
CA ALA A 282 5.73 8.97 -4.33
C ALA A 282 4.46 9.48 -5.03
N SER A 283 3.46 8.63 -5.24
CA SER A 283 2.18 9.02 -5.85
C SER A 283 1.40 10.00 -4.96
N SER A 284 1.33 9.78 -3.65
CA SER A 284 0.65 10.67 -2.72
C SER A 284 1.29 12.06 -2.66
N LEU A 285 2.62 12.13 -2.70
CA LEU A 285 3.35 13.39 -2.70
C LEU A 285 3.14 14.18 -4.00
N LEU A 286 3.12 13.49 -5.15
CA LEU A 286 2.86 14.11 -6.45
C LEU A 286 1.42 14.59 -6.61
N LEU A 287 0.46 13.91 -5.97
CA LEU A 287 -0.94 14.33 -5.98
C LEU A 287 -1.19 15.58 -5.14
N MET A 288 -0.37 15.87 -4.13
CA MET A 288 -0.57 16.99 -3.22
C MET A 288 -0.55 18.37 -3.90
N PRO A 289 0.45 18.75 -4.74
CA PRO A 289 0.46 20.02 -5.45
C PRO A 289 -0.72 20.18 -6.40
N ILE A 290 -1.14 19.10 -7.03
CA ILE A 290 -2.23 19.08 -8.00
C ILE A 290 -3.57 19.29 -7.29
N THR A 291 -3.76 18.67 -6.12
CA THR A 291 -4.94 18.92 -5.30
C THR A 291 -4.99 20.38 -4.87
N ILE A 292 -3.89 20.96 -4.43
CA ILE A 292 -3.82 22.39 -4.04
C ILE A 292 -4.14 23.30 -5.23
N ALA A 293 -3.64 22.99 -6.41
CA ALA A 293 -3.89 23.79 -7.60
C ALA A 293 -5.35 23.78 -8.05
N ASN A 294 -6.03 22.63 -7.92
CA ASN A 294 -7.46 22.52 -8.23
C ASN A 294 -8.37 23.31 -7.27
N PHE A 295 -7.88 23.67 -6.06
CA PHE A 295 -8.60 24.48 -5.10
C PHE A 295 -8.42 25.97 -5.31
N SER A 296 -7.46 26.36 -6.13
CA SER A 296 -7.11 27.74 -6.38
C SER A 296 -7.84 28.25 -7.64
N THR A 297 -9.10 28.61 -7.49
CA THR A 297 -9.98 29.13 -8.56
C THR A 297 -9.81 30.64 -8.82
N GLY A 298 -8.66 31.26 -8.46
CA GLY A 298 -8.43 32.70 -8.63
C GLY A 298 -7.82 33.06 -9.99
N GLU A 299 -8.34 34.09 -10.65
CA GLU A 299 -7.71 34.76 -11.79
C GLU A 299 -6.31 35.28 -11.38
N GLY A 300 -5.25 34.71 -11.91
CA GLY A 300 -3.88 35.18 -11.67
C GLY A 300 -2.83 34.11 -11.41
N GLN A 301 -3.18 32.82 -11.45
CA GLN A 301 -2.24 31.74 -11.12
C GLN A 301 -1.73 30.97 -12.35
N GLY A 302 -1.27 31.69 -13.36
CA GLY A 302 -0.67 31.08 -14.57
C GLY A 302 0.46 30.08 -14.28
N TRP A 303 1.23 30.28 -13.20
CA TRP A 303 2.30 29.39 -12.79
C TRP A 303 1.76 28.04 -12.23
N LEU A 304 0.66 28.04 -11.47
CA LEU A 304 0.03 26.81 -10.98
C LEU A 304 -0.54 25.95 -12.11
N ASN A 305 -1.18 26.60 -13.09
CA ASN A 305 -1.68 25.92 -14.28
C ASN A 305 -0.52 25.33 -15.11
N THR A 306 0.62 26.03 -15.19
CA THR A 306 1.82 25.51 -15.84
C THR A 306 2.40 24.32 -15.08
N VAL A 307 2.47 24.37 -13.74
CA VAL A 307 2.95 23.26 -12.90
C VAL A 307 2.02 22.06 -13.03
N THR A 308 0.70 22.24 -12.98
CA THR A 308 -0.27 21.14 -13.14
C THR A 308 -0.23 20.53 -14.54
N ALA A 309 -0.03 21.34 -15.58
CA ALA A 309 0.15 20.86 -16.95
C ALA A 309 1.44 20.02 -17.09
N MET A 310 2.55 20.47 -16.48
CA MET A 310 3.83 19.75 -16.49
C MET A 310 3.82 18.49 -15.63
N LEU A 311 3.05 18.48 -14.53
CA LEU A 311 2.84 17.32 -13.66
C LEU A 311 1.70 16.42 -14.14
N GLY A 312 1.10 16.72 -15.30
CA GLY A 312 0.08 15.90 -15.90
C GLY A 312 0.57 14.46 -16.16
N ARG A 313 -0.35 13.50 -16.05
CA ARG A 313 -0.07 12.09 -16.30
C ARG A 313 0.45 11.89 -17.72
N GLY A 314 1.50 11.08 -17.89
CA GLY A 314 2.11 10.84 -19.20
C GLY A 314 3.17 11.88 -19.63
N GLN A 315 3.36 12.96 -18.88
CA GLN A 315 4.43 13.92 -19.14
C GLN A 315 5.79 13.37 -18.66
N THR A 316 6.84 13.65 -19.42
CA THR A 316 8.19 13.18 -19.11
C THR A 316 8.68 13.65 -17.73
N LEU A 317 8.34 14.88 -17.35
CA LEU A 317 8.71 15.45 -16.05
C LEU A 317 8.05 14.70 -14.92
N TYR A 318 6.75 14.36 -15.05
CA TYR A 318 6.04 13.53 -14.08
C TYR A 318 6.71 12.16 -13.90
N MET A 319 7.04 11.49 -15.00
CA MET A 319 7.70 10.18 -14.96
C MET A 319 9.07 10.23 -14.28
N LEU A 320 9.88 11.27 -14.57
CA LEU A 320 11.20 11.45 -13.95
C LEU A 320 11.10 11.74 -12.45
N LEU A 321 10.20 12.65 -12.05
CA LEU A 321 9.96 12.96 -10.64
C LEU A 321 9.43 11.74 -9.90
N TYR A 322 8.50 11.02 -10.49
CA TYR A 322 7.94 9.80 -9.90
C TYR A 322 9.00 8.72 -9.69
N ALA A 323 9.85 8.47 -10.70
CA ALA A 323 10.99 7.55 -10.58
C ALA A 323 11.97 7.99 -9.48
N GLY A 324 12.36 9.27 -9.47
CA GLY A 324 13.27 9.82 -8.46
C GLY A 324 12.72 9.71 -7.04
N LEU A 325 11.43 10.00 -6.85
CA LEU A 325 10.75 9.86 -5.56
C LEU A 325 10.67 8.40 -5.12
N ILE A 326 10.37 7.45 -6.02
CA ILE A 326 10.37 6.02 -5.69
C ILE A 326 11.75 5.60 -5.18
N VAL A 327 12.83 5.97 -5.89
CA VAL A 327 14.20 5.65 -5.48
C VAL A 327 14.51 6.27 -4.12
N PHE A 328 14.22 7.55 -3.93
CA PHE A 328 14.41 8.25 -2.66
C PHE A 328 13.69 7.56 -1.51
N PHE A 329 12.41 7.27 -1.66
CA PHE A 329 11.64 6.61 -0.61
C PHE A 329 12.04 5.15 -0.38
N CYS A 330 12.55 4.44 -1.38
CA CYS A 330 13.12 3.10 -1.18
C CYS A 330 14.30 3.12 -0.21
N TYR A 331 15.25 4.01 -0.43
CA TYR A 331 16.41 4.15 0.47
C TYR A 331 16.00 4.62 1.85
N PHE A 332 15.17 5.66 1.89
CA PHE A 332 14.70 6.25 3.13
C PHE A 332 13.93 5.24 3.99
N TYR A 333 13.00 4.51 3.39
CA TYR A 333 12.18 3.53 4.10
C TYR A 333 13.00 2.32 4.57
N THR A 334 13.91 1.83 3.73
CA THR A 334 14.81 0.74 4.11
C THR A 334 15.66 1.12 5.33
N ALA A 335 16.19 2.33 5.36
CA ALA A 335 16.99 2.83 6.51
C ALA A 335 16.16 2.96 7.80
N ILE A 336 14.87 3.25 7.71
CA ILE A 336 13.98 3.37 8.90
C ILE A 336 13.51 2.02 9.42
N VAL A 337 13.19 1.09 8.51
CA VAL A 337 12.60 -0.21 8.86
C VAL A 337 13.64 -1.21 9.34
N PHE A 338 14.80 -1.19 8.72
CA PHE A 338 15.85 -2.12 9.05
C PHE A 338 17.06 -1.41 9.65
N ASN A 339 17.36 -1.72 10.94
CA ASN A 339 18.56 -1.23 11.62
C ASN A 339 19.63 -2.34 11.62
N PRO A 340 20.72 -2.18 10.85
CA PRO A 340 21.79 -3.17 10.80
C PRO A 340 22.48 -3.37 12.15
N SER A 341 22.64 -2.30 12.93
CA SER A 341 23.31 -2.34 14.25
C SER A 341 22.52 -3.18 15.25
N ASP A 342 21.18 -2.94 15.35
CA ASP A 342 20.32 -3.71 16.26
C ASP A 342 20.29 -5.20 15.88
N THR A 343 20.31 -5.49 14.57
CA THR A 343 20.34 -6.89 14.08
C THR A 343 21.67 -7.56 14.40
N ALA A 344 22.81 -6.87 14.23
CA ALA A 344 24.13 -7.40 14.55
C ALA A 344 24.30 -7.63 16.05
N ASP A 345 23.78 -6.71 16.89
CA ASP A 345 23.83 -6.85 18.36
C ASP A 345 22.94 -8.00 18.85
N ASN A 346 21.76 -8.19 18.24
CA ASN A 346 20.89 -9.33 18.54
C ASN A 346 21.53 -10.67 18.16
N LEU A 347 22.18 -10.74 17.00
CA LEU A 347 22.95 -11.92 16.58
C LEU A 347 24.09 -12.20 17.57
N LYS A 348 24.85 -11.16 17.99
CA LYS A 348 25.93 -11.28 18.98
C LYS A 348 25.41 -11.77 20.33
N LYS A 349 24.29 -11.23 20.81
CA LYS A 349 23.67 -11.65 22.10
C LYS A 349 23.21 -13.11 22.05
N GLN A 350 22.74 -13.58 20.90
CA GLN A 350 22.33 -14.98 20.69
C GLN A 350 23.51 -15.93 20.42
N GLY A 351 24.73 -15.40 20.32
CA GLY A 351 25.93 -16.17 20.02
C GLY A 351 26.08 -16.59 18.55
N GLY A 352 25.24 -16.03 17.64
CA GLY A 352 25.32 -16.25 16.21
C GLY A 352 26.40 -15.36 15.57
N PHE A 353 27.09 -15.88 14.56
CA PHE A 353 28.06 -15.12 13.79
C PHE A 353 27.99 -15.48 12.30
N ILE A 354 28.37 -14.53 11.46
CA ILE A 354 28.50 -14.75 10.01
C ILE A 354 29.92 -15.27 9.75
N PRO A 355 30.10 -16.40 9.04
CA PRO A 355 31.42 -16.93 8.75
C PRO A 355 32.33 -15.91 8.07
N GLY A 356 33.55 -15.74 8.61
CA GLY A 356 34.54 -14.80 8.10
C GLY A 356 34.39 -13.35 8.54
N ILE A 357 33.37 -13.01 9.36
CA ILE A 357 33.11 -11.63 9.82
C ILE A 357 33.08 -11.58 11.34
N ARG A 358 33.78 -10.60 11.92
CA ARG A 358 33.81 -10.42 13.37
C ARG A 358 32.42 -9.98 13.89
N PRO A 359 31.87 -10.65 14.94
CA PRO A 359 30.59 -10.30 15.53
C PRO A 359 30.59 -8.86 16.10
N GLY A 360 29.48 -8.13 15.89
CA GLY A 360 29.31 -6.76 16.34
C GLY A 360 29.35 -5.75 15.19
N GLU A 361 30.09 -4.67 15.31
CA GLU A 361 30.13 -3.54 14.37
C GLU A 361 30.46 -3.96 12.93
N LYS A 362 31.43 -4.87 12.75
CA LYS A 362 31.78 -5.38 11.41
C LYS A 362 30.65 -6.19 10.76
N THR A 363 29.85 -6.87 11.56
CA THR A 363 28.66 -7.56 11.08
C THR A 363 27.58 -6.54 10.65
N ALA A 364 27.42 -5.45 11.39
CA ALA A 364 26.51 -4.37 11.03
C ALA A 364 26.91 -3.70 9.71
N GLU A 365 28.19 -3.35 9.53
CA GLU A 365 28.73 -2.78 8.29
C GLU A 365 28.48 -3.72 7.08
N TYR A 366 28.71 -5.02 7.28
CA TYR A 366 28.48 -6.00 6.21
C TYR A 366 27.00 -6.14 5.83
N ILE A 367 26.12 -6.16 6.81
CA ILE A 367 24.67 -6.21 6.57
C ILE A 367 24.23 -4.93 5.86
N ASP A 368 24.69 -3.75 6.27
CA ASP A 368 24.38 -2.46 5.65
C ASP A 368 24.86 -2.42 4.18
N PHE A 369 26.07 -2.89 3.93
CA PHE A 369 26.62 -3.00 2.58
C PHE A 369 25.76 -3.88 1.65
N ILE A 370 25.24 -5.00 2.17
CA ILE A 370 24.34 -5.88 1.40
C ILE A 370 23.00 -5.22 1.19
N LEU A 371 22.41 -4.63 2.23
CA LEU A 371 21.11 -3.96 2.17
C LEU A 371 21.11 -2.81 1.15
N SER A 372 22.14 -1.98 1.16
CA SER A 372 22.27 -0.88 0.20
C SER A 372 22.24 -1.38 -1.25
N ARG A 373 22.92 -2.49 -1.55
CA ARG A 373 22.90 -3.11 -2.89
C ARG A 373 21.56 -3.75 -3.24
N LEU A 374 20.93 -4.44 -2.27
CA LEU A 374 19.59 -5.00 -2.48
C LEU A 374 18.56 -3.90 -2.71
N THR A 375 18.70 -2.75 -2.02
CA THR A 375 17.82 -1.59 -2.20
C THR A 375 17.94 -1.00 -3.61
N VAL A 376 19.14 -0.97 -4.23
CA VAL A 376 19.29 -0.56 -5.64
C VAL A 376 18.46 -1.46 -6.55
N VAL A 377 18.58 -2.79 -6.39
CA VAL A 377 17.84 -3.75 -7.21
C VAL A 377 16.33 -3.62 -6.98
N GLY A 378 15.91 -3.49 -5.71
CA GLY A 378 14.51 -3.28 -5.34
C GLY A 378 13.94 -1.97 -5.90
N ALA A 379 14.67 -0.86 -5.81
CA ALA A 379 14.26 0.42 -6.34
C ALA A 379 14.12 0.40 -7.88
N THR A 380 15.11 -0.19 -8.58
CA THR A 380 15.07 -0.35 -10.04
C THR A 380 13.86 -1.20 -10.46
N TYR A 381 13.59 -2.29 -9.76
CA TYR A 381 12.42 -3.14 -9.98
C TYR A 381 11.12 -2.34 -9.82
N LEU A 382 10.97 -1.58 -8.71
CA LEU A 382 9.76 -0.79 -8.44
C LEU A 382 9.56 0.31 -9.49
N VAL A 383 10.63 1.00 -9.90
CA VAL A 383 10.58 2.02 -10.95
C VAL A 383 10.12 1.40 -12.27
N LEU A 384 10.69 0.27 -12.67
CA LEU A 384 10.30 -0.42 -13.92
C LEU A 384 8.83 -0.82 -13.91
N VAL A 385 8.36 -1.46 -12.83
CA VAL A 385 6.96 -1.91 -12.73
C VAL A 385 5.99 -0.75 -12.68
N CYS A 386 6.35 0.36 -12.03
CA CYS A 386 5.48 1.53 -11.91
C CYS A 386 5.44 2.37 -13.20
N LEU A 387 6.57 2.55 -13.89
CA LEU A 387 6.64 3.36 -15.09
C LEU A 387 6.14 2.64 -16.36
N LEU A 388 6.24 1.31 -16.42
CA LEU A 388 5.85 0.56 -17.61
C LEU A 388 4.37 0.81 -18.00
N PRO A 389 3.37 0.74 -17.12
CA PRO A 389 1.99 1.09 -17.47
C PRO A 389 1.81 2.56 -17.85
N GLU A 390 2.52 3.49 -17.18
CA GLU A 390 2.45 4.91 -17.51
C GLU A 390 2.95 5.19 -18.95
N PHE A 391 4.02 4.50 -19.34
CA PHE A 391 4.54 4.55 -20.70
C PHE A 391 3.55 3.99 -21.73
N LEU A 392 2.89 2.88 -21.40
CA LEU A 392 1.88 2.28 -22.29
C LEU A 392 0.66 3.17 -22.48
N ILE A 393 0.19 3.82 -21.41
CA ILE A 393 -0.94 4.76 -21.46
C ILE A 393 -0.58 5.96 -22.33
N SER A 394 0.64 6.50 -22.18
CA SER A 394 1.06 7.69 -22.95
C SER A 394 1.22 7.40 -24.45
N ARG A 395 1.58 6.17 -24.83
CA ARG A 395 1.85 5.81 -26.24
C ARG A 395 0.65 5.24 -26.98
N TYR A 396 -0.20 4.45 -26.29
CA TYR A 396 -1.26 3.68 -26.95
C TYR A 396 -2.68 4.12 -26.58
N ALA A 397 -2.82 5.17 -25.73
CA ALA A 397 -4.10 5.67 -25.23
C ALA A 397 -5.04 4.54 -24.73
N VAL A 398 -4.43 3.46 -24.23
CA VAL A 398 -5.16 2.32 -23.69
C VAL A 398 -5.78 2.79 -22.37
N PRO A 399 -7.07 2.60 -22.13
CA PRO A 399 -7.68 2.88 -20.84
C PRO A 399 -7.22 1.85 -19.82
N PHE A 400 -5.91 1.81 -19.56
CA PHE A 400 -5.31 0.93 -18.58
C PHE A 400 -5.47 1.60 -17.23
N TYR A 401 -6.58 1.30 -16.55
CA TYR A 401 -6.81 1.73 -15.17
C TYR A 401 -5.85 1.05 -14.17
N PHE A 402 -5.09 0.06 -14.61
CA PHE A 402 -4.06 -0.61 -13.80
C PHE A 402 -2.72 0.12 -13.90
N GLY A 403 -2.51 1.13 -13.06
CA GLY A 403 -1.18 1.64 -12.80
C GLY A 403 -0.27 0.57 -12.19
N GLY A 404 1.04 0.67 -12.40
CA GLY A 404 2.00 -0.28 -11.80
C GLY A 404 1.90 -0.38 -10.28
N THR A 405 1.56 0.72 -9.60
CA THR A 405 1.27 0.74 -8.16
C THR A 405 0.12 -0.18 -7.78
N SER A 406 -0.94 -0.25 -8.58
CA SER A 406 -2.11 -1.08 -8.29
C SER A 406 -1.78 -2.57 -8.35
N ILE A 407 -0.99 -2.98 -9.36
CA ILE A 407 -0.53 -4.37 -9.49
C ILE A 407 0.36 -4.74 -8.30
N LEU A 408 1.29 -3.87 -7.92
CA LEU A 408 2.16 -4.08 -6.76
C LEU A 408 1.36 -4.22 -5.46
N ILE A 409 0.37 -3.36 -5.24
CA ILE A 409 -0.49 -3.40 -4.06
C ILE A 409 -1.30 -4.70 -4.03
N ILE A 410 -1.92 -5.08 -5.16
CA ILE A 410 -2.71 -6.32 -5.25
C ILE A 410 -1.85 -7.53 -4.88
N VAL A 411 -0.67 -7.67 -5.49
CA VAL A 411 0.21 -8.81 -5.25
C VAL A 411 0.70 -8.83 -3.81
N ASN A 412 1.19 -7.69 -3.29
CA ASN A 412 1.78 -7.65 -1.96
C ASN A 412 0.74 -7.89 -0.86
N VAL A 413 -0.43 -7.26 -0.96
CA VAL A 413 -1.52 -7.46 0.01
C VAL A 413 -2.03 -8.91 -0.03
N ALA A 414 -2.16 -9.50 -1.23
CA ALA A 414 -2.53 -10.91 -1.37
C ALA A 414 -1.49 -11.84 -0.73
N MET A 415 -0.19 -11.58 -0.97
CA MET A 415 0.90 -12.37 -0.39
C MET A 415 0.98 -12.24 1.14
N ASP A 416 0.87 -11.02 1.68
CA ASP A 416 0.89 -10.79 3.12
C ASP A 416 -0.30 -11.44 3.81
N THR A 417 -1.50 -11.33 3.22
CA THR A 417 -2.71 -11.97 3.74
C THR A 417 -2.59 -13.49 3.71
N MET A 418 -2.01 -14.05 2.63
CA MET A 418 -1.80 -15.50 2.51
C MET A 418 -0.76 -16.01 3.53
N THR A 419 0.30 -15.24 3.77
CA THR A 419 1.31 -15.57 4.78
C THR A 419 0.72 -15.59 6.18
N GLN A 420 -0.12 -14.61 6.52
CA GLN A 420 -0.81 -14.59 7.81
C GLN A 420 -1.82 -15.74 7.92
N PHE A 421 -2.57 -16.02 6.86
CA PHE A 421 -3.48 -17.15 6.79
C PHE A 421 -2.77 -18.49 7.07
N GLN A 422 -1.62 -18.71 6.41
CA GLN A 422 -0.79 -19.89 6.65
C GLN A 422 -0.29 -19.95 8.11
N GLY A 423 0.15 -18.82 8.68
CA GLY A 423 0.58 -18.74 10.07
C GLY A 423 -0.51 -19.18 11.07
N TYR A 424 -1.74 -18.73 10.86
CA TYR A 424 -2.89 -19.17 11.70
C TYR A 424 -3.22 -20.65 11.54
N LEU A 425 -3.13 -21.19 10.33
CA LEU A 425 -3.33 -22.62 10.08
C LEU A 425 -2.29 -23.48 10.81
N PHE A 426 -1.02 -23.08 10.72
CA PHE A 426 0.05 -23.79 11.43
C PHE A 426 -0.13 -23.75 12.95
N ALA A 427 -0.44 -22.58 13.52
CA ALA A 427 -0.68 -22.46 14.95
C ALA A 427 -1.80 -23.41 15.42
N HIS A 428 -2.90 -23.50 14.66
CA HIS A 428 -4.01 -24.39 14.99
C HIS A 428 -3.64 -25.88 14.87
N GLN A 429 -2.81 -26.27 13.91
CA GLN A 429 -2.33 -27.64 13.77
C GLN A 429 -1.47 -28.06 14.96
N TYR A 430 -0.58 -27.17 15.45
CA TYR A 430 0.23 -27.43 16.64
C TYR A 430 -0.60 -27.56 17.92
N GLU A 431 -1.64 -26.73 18.11
CA GLU A 431 -2.58 -26.89 19.24
C GLU A 431 -3.31 -28.24 19.20
N GLY A 432 -3.68 -28.71 18.01
CA GLY A 432 -4.32 -30.01 17.83
C GLY A 432 -3.42 -31.20 18.19
N LEU A 433 -2.11 -31.05 17.98
CA LEU A 433 -1.12 -32.09 18.35
C LEU A 433 -0.89 -32.11 19.88
N LEU A 434 -0.80 -30.92 20.51
CA LEU A 434 -0.63 -30.81 21.96
C LEU A 434 -1.85 -31.31 22.77
N LYS A 435 -3.06 -31.22 22.22
CA LYS A 435 -4.29 -31.73 22.87
C LYS A 435 -4.46 -33.25 22.70
N LYS A 436 -3.71 -33.89 21.79
CA LYS A 436 -3.75 -35.35 21.57
C LYS A 436 -2.64 -36.12 22.32
N SER A 437 -1.64 -35.41 22.84
CA SER A 437 -0.63 -35.97 23.77
C SER A 437 -1.06 -35.77 25.23
#